data_7aa4a0b28a88fa895f0eceb3bb6efb34
#
_entry.id   7aa4a0b28a88fa895f0eceb3bb6efb34
#
_cell.length_a   1.000
_cell.length_b   1.000
_cell.length_c   1.000
_cell.angle_alpha   90.00
_cell.angle_beta   90.00
_cell.angle_gamma   90.00
#
_symmetry.space_group_name_H-M   'P 1'
#
loop_
_entity.id
_entity.type
_entity.pdbx_description
1 polymer ?
#
loop_
_entity_poly.entity_id
_entity_poly.type
_entity_poly.pdbx_seq_one_letter_code
_entity_poly.pdbx_strand_id
1 'polypeptide(L)'
;MTQGWFVPPAAGAAGPRDGPGLRDLTTQAARGQPAAIESLLAHIRPMIVRYCQARLGRVAGDDHGADDVAQEVCLAVLSALPRYRDMGRPFASFVFGIASHKVADAVRHAAKLAVPTGDLPDGPDYQPGPEEMAVASLEAEQARALLDQLPGHLRDLLILRMVSGLSAEETGNVLGMSAGAVRVAQHRTLARLRALAAGEQIA
;
A
#
# COMPACT_ATOMS: atom_id res chain seq x y z
N MET A 1 25.11 9.79 18.97
CA MET A 1 24.88 10.83 17.95
C MET A 1 24.48 10.11 16.70
N THR A 2 23.20 9.86 16.48
CA THR A 2 22.65 9.39 15.19
C THR A 2 21.13 9.65 15.25
N GLN A 3 20.77 10.91 15.04
CA GLN A 3 19.41 11.31 14.73
C GLN A 3 19.40 11.56 13.22
N GLY A 4 18.68 10.78 12.44
CA GLY A 4 18.53 11.16 11.05
C GLY A 4 18.10 10.13 10.04
N TRP A 5 17.40 9.04 10.41
CA TRP A 5 17.04 8.03 9.41
C TRP A 5 15.56 7.99 8.96
N PHE A 6 14.69 8.71 9.61
CA PHE A 6 13.31 8.83 9.15
C PHE A 6 12.90 10.29 9.13
N VAL A 7 13.12 10.95 7.99
CA VAL A 7 12.39 12.16 7.63
C VAL A 7 11.04 11.67 7.09
N PRO A 8 9.93 11.82 7.85
CA PRO A 8 8.63 11.58 7.24
C PRO A 8 8.55 12.51 6.03
N PRO A 9 8.06 12.04 4.87
CA PRO A 9 7.79 12.94 3.76
C PRO A 9 6.97 14.09 4.34
N ALA A 10 7.43 15.32 4.04
CA ALA A 10 6.83 16.53 4.59
C ALA A 10 5.32 16.38 4.60
N ALA A 11 4.66 16.82 5.67
CA ALA A 11 3.21 16.75 5.87
C ALA A 11 2.40 17.55 4.82
N GLY A 12 2.80 17.46 3.57
CA GLY A 12 2.32 18.16 2.38
C GLY A 12 2.30 17.31 1.12
N ALA A 13 2.83 16.06 1.11
CA ALA A 13 2.50 15.12 0.04
C ALA A 13 1.06 14.65 0.30
N ALA A 14 0.12 15.52 -0.03
CA ALA A 14 -1.30 15.17 -0.07
C ALA A 14 -1.44 13.99 -1.01
N GLY A 15 -1.76 12.82 -0.47
CA GLY A 15 -2.32 11.74 -1.26
C GLY A 15 -3.46 12.27 -2.12
N PRO A 16 -3.91 11.54 -3.13
CA PRO A 16 -4.90 11.99 -4.08
C PRO A 16 -6.16 12.39 -3.33
N ARG A 17 -6.25 13.68 -3.03
CA ARG A 17 -7.50 14.24 -2.52
C ARG A 17 -8.47 14.17 -3.69
N ASP A 18 -9.66 13.63 -3.45
CA ASP A 18 -10.78 13.75 -4.37
C ASP A 18 -11.12 15.24 -4.54
N GLY A 19 -10.27 15.95 -5.26
CA GLY A 19 -10.59 17.28 -5.75
C GLY A 19 -11.77 17.18 -6.72
N PRO A 20 -12.46 18.27 -6.98
CA PRO A 20 -13.58 18.30 -7.92
C PRO A 20 -13.24 17.61 -9.24
N GLY A 21 -12.01 17.78 -9.75
CA GLY A 21 -11.52 17.14 -10.97
C GLY A 21 -11.48 15.61 -10.93
N LEU A 22 -11.12 15.00 -9.79
CA LEU A 22 -11.10 13.53 -9.68
C LEU A 22 -12.51 12.93 -9.61
N ARG A 23 -13.45 13.62 -8.98
CA ARG A 23 -14.86 13.19 -8.95
C ARG A 23 -15.48 13.23 -10.34
N ASP A 24 -15.24 14.31 -11.09
CA ASP A 24 -15.72 14.45 -12.46
C ASP A 24 -15.09 13.37 -13.36
N LEU A 25 -13.78 13.14 -13.23
CA LEU A 25 -13.07 12.09 -13.95
C LEU A 25 -13.63 10.70 -13.65
N THR A 26 -13.87 10.40 -12.38
CA THR A 26 -14.46 9.12 -11.94
C THR A 26 -15.86 8.94 -12.50
N THR A 27 -16.66 10.00 -12.50
CA THR A 27 -18.04 9.98 -13.06
C THR A 27 -18.02 9.71 -14.56
N GLN A 28 -17.13 10.35 -15.31
CA GLN A 28 -16.96 10.14 -16.74
C GLN A 28 -16.45 8.74 -17.06
N ALA A 29 -15.49 8.25 -16.30
CA ALA A 29 -14.95 6.91 -16.44
C ALA A 29 -16.02 5.84 -16.13
N ALA A 30 -16.86 6.04 -15.10
CA ALA A 30 -17.98 5.16 -14.77
C ALA A 30 -19.04 5.10 -15.88
N ARG A 31 -19.14 6.15 -16.70
CA ARG A 31 -20.00 6.19 -17.90
C ARG A 31 -19.35 5.55 -19.14
N GLY A 32 -18.13 5.00 -18.99
CA GLY A 32 -17.43 4.29 -20.05
C GLY A 32 -16.69 5.20 -21.03
N GLN A 33 -16.39 6.46 -20.69
CA GLN A 33 -15.62 7.36 -21.55
C GLN A 33 -14.13 6.89 -21.60
N PRO A 34 -13.58 6.48 -22.77
CA PRO A 34 -12.26 5.86 -22.84
C PRO A 34 -11.13 6.76 -22.30
N ALA A 35 -11.11 8.03 -22.69
CA ALA A 35 -10.09 8.98 -22.23
C ALA A 35 -10.16 9.23 -20.71
N ALA A 36 -11.34 9.19 -20.10
CA ALA A 36 -11.51 9.31 -18.67
C ALA A 36 -11.01 8.05 -17.94
N ILE A 37 -11.26 6.88 -18.52
CA ILE A 37 -10.77 5.59 -17.99
C ILE A 37 -9.23 5.58 -18.00
N GLU A 38 -8.59 5.95 -19.11
CA GLU A 38 -7.13 6.03 -19.22
C GLU A 38 -6.54 6.99 -18.17
N SER A 39 -7.11 8.19 -18.08
CA SER A 39 -6.64 9.21 -17.13
C SER A 39 -6.82 8.76 -15.68
N LEU A 40 -7.93 8.09 -15.37
CA LEU A 40 -8.20 7.54 -14.04
C LEU A 40 -7.20 6.43 -13.69
N LEU A 41 -6.95 5.50 -14.61
CA LEU A 41 -5.95 4.44 -14.42
C LEU A 41 -4.55 5.00 -14.24
N ALA A 42 -4.14 5.97 -15.06
CA ALA A 42 -2.85 6.64 -14.92
C ALA A 42 -2.69 7.29 -13.53
N HIS A 43 -3.79 7.79 -12.96
CA HIS A 43 -3.81 8.39 -11.64
C HIS A 43 -3.69 7.35 -10.50
N ILE A 44 -4.46 6.25 -10.56
CA ILE A 44 -4.53 5.29 -9.45
C ILE A 44 -3.43 4.23 -9.50
N ARG A 45 -2.95 3.84 -10.69
CA ARG A 45 -1.97 2.75 -10.86
C ARG A 45 -0.71 2.93 -10.01
N PRO A 46 -0.04 4.11 -9.97
CA PRO A 46 1.16 4.27 -9.15
C PRO A 46 0.93 4.06 -7.64
N MET A 47 -0.28 4.38 -7.16
CA MET A 47 -0.65 4.19 -5.77
C MET A 47 -0.89 2.70 -5.46
N ILE A 48 -1.59 2.01 -6.36
CA ILE A 48 -1.86 0.57 -6.25
C ILE A 48 -0.53 -0.20 -6.25
N VAL A 49 0.38 0.10 -7.18
CA VAL A 49 1.70 -0.54 -7.28
C VAL A 49 2.47 -0.37 -5.97
N ARG A 50 2.60 0.87 -5.47
CA ARG A 50 3.29 1.11 -4.19
C ARG A 50 2.66 0.34 -3.02
N TYR A 51 1.33 0.27 -2.98
CA TYR A 51 0.61 -0.49 -1.95
C TYR A 51 0.92 -1.99 -2.06
N CYS A 52 0.82 -2.58 -3.25
CA CYS A 52 1.09 -4.00 -3.47
C CYS A 52 2.56 -4.34 -3.13
N GLN A 53 3.52 -3.52 -3.58
CA GLN A 53 4.93 -3.70 -3.27
C GLN A 53 5.21 -3.62 -1.76
N ALA A 54 4.58 -2.66 -1.05
CA ALA A 54 4.74 -2.53 0.40
C ALA A 54 4.09 -3.69 1.18
N ARG A 55 3.04 -4.32 0.63
CA ARG A 55 2.29 -5.40 1.28
C ARG A 55 2.81 -6.79 0.97
N LEU A 56 3.19 -7.04 -0.25
CA LEU A 56 3.62 -8.37 -0.71
C LEU A 56 5.12 -8.55 -0.60
N GLY A 57 5.91 -7.49 -0.84
CA GLY A 57 7.36 -7.61 -0.78
C GLY A 57 7.88 -8.82 -1.57
N ARG A 58 8.78 -9.59 -0.95
CA ARG A 58 9.31 -10.85 -1.49
C ARG A 58 8.44 -12.09 -1.16
N VAL A 59 7.27 -11.90 -0.51
CA VAL A 59 6.41 -13.03 -0.06
C VAL A 59 5.72 -13.73 -1.23
N ALA A 60 5.50 -13.00 -2.33
CA ALA A 60 5.02 -13.60 -3.56
C ALA A 60 6.22 -14.24 -4.29
N GLY A 61 6.36 -15.55 -4.21
CA GLY A 61 7.26 -16.28 -5.12
C GLY A 61 6.99 -15.89 -6.58
N ASP A 62 7.92 -16.23 -7.48
CA ASP A 62 8.04 -15.76 -8.87
C ASP A 62 6.76 -15.73 -9.73
N ASP A 63 5.69 -16.45 -9.36
CA ASP A 63 4.46 -16.56 -10.16
C ASP A 63 3.42 -15.45 -9.87
N HIS A 64 3.53 -14.68 -8.78
CA HIS A 64 2.58 -13.61 -8.43
C HIS A 64 3.30 -12.41 -7.83
N GLY A 65 4.10 -11.75 -8.66
CA GLY A 65 4.78 -10.52 -8.28
C GLY A 65 3.80 -9.42 -7.82
N ALA A 66 4.29 -8.50 -7.01
CA ALA A 66 3.49 -7.36 -6.56
C ALA A 66 2.86 -6.57 -7.73
N ASP A 67 3.54 -6.57 -8.88
CA ASP A 67 3.06 -5.92 -10.10
C ASP A 67 1.88 -6.67 -10.75
N ASP A 68 1.87 -8.01 -10.71
CA ASP A 68 0.75 -8.82 -11.21
C ASP A 68 -0.50 -8.58 -10.35
N VAL A 69 -0.34 -8.59 -9.04
CA VAL A 69 -1.44 -8.26 -8.12
C VAL A 69 -1.92 -6.82 -8.34
N ALA A 70 -1.02 -5.87 -8.57
CA ALA A 70 -1.41 -4.50 -8.89
C ALA A 70 -2.19 -4.40 -10.21
N GLN A 71 -1.82 -5.18 -11.21
CA GLN A 71 -2.56 -5.29 -12.48
C GLN A 71 -3.94 -5.90 -12.25
N GLU A 72 -4.05 -6.98 -11.47
CA GLU A 72 -5.34 -7.56 -11.10
C GLU A 72 -6.24 -6.57 -10.36
N VAL A 73 -5.68 -5.74 -9.47
CA VAL A 73 -6.41 -4.67 -8.80
C VAL A 73 -6.95 -3.67 -9.81
N CYS A 74 -6.11 -3.21 -10.75
CA CYS A 74 -6.54 -2.28 -11.81
C CYS A 74 -7.70 -2.87 -12.64
N LEU A 75 -7.61 -4.14 -13.04
CA LEU A 75 -8.67 -4.82 -13.78
C LEU A 75 -9.95 -4.96 -12.94
N ALA A 76 -9.83 -5.27 -11.65
CA ALA A 76 -10.99 -5.36 -10.75
C ALA A 76 -11.66 -4.00 -10.55
N VAL A 77 -10.88 -2.92 -10.41
CA VAL A 77 -11.40 -1.55 -10.35
C VAL A 77 -12.16 -1.21 -11.63
N LEU A 78 -11.58 -1.48 -12.81
CA LEU A 78 -12.24 -1.25 -14.10
C LEU A 78 -13.56 -2.01 -14.22
N SER A 79 -13.57 -3.28 -13.83
CA SER A 79 -14.76 -4.13 -13.89
C SER A 79 -15.87 -3.66 -12.92
N ALA A 80 -15.49 -3.08 -11.80
CA ALA A 80 -16.43 -2.56 -10.80
C ALA A 80 -16.89 -1.12 -11.08
N LEU A 81 -16.13 -0.36 -11.89
CA LEU A 81 -16.34 1.06 -12.16
C LEU A 81 -17.73 1.39 -12.74
N PRO A 82 -18.33 0.61 -13.67
CA PRO A 82 -19.68 0.90 -14.16
C PRO A 82 -20.78 0.84 -13.10
N ARG A 83 -20.52 0.13 -11.99
CA ARG A 83 -21.43 0.01 -10.85
C ARG A 83 -21.08 0.95 -9.71
N TYR A 84 -19.95 1.66 -9.83
CA TYR A 84 -19.53 2.62 -8.80
C TYR A 84 -20.60 3.71 -8.64
N ARG A 85 -20.93 4.01 -7.39
CA ARG A 85 -21.79 5.12 -7.00
C ARG A 85 -21.02 5.97 -6.00
N ASP A 86 -20.96 7.26 -6.27
CA ASP A 86 -20.41 8.21 -5.30
C ASP A 86 -21.37 8.29 -4.10
N MET A 87 -20.96 7.66 -3.02
CA MET A 87 -21.68 7.63 -1.73
C MET A 87 -21.14 8.70 -0.78
N GLY A 88 -20.49 9.74 -1.29
CA GLY A 88 -19.80 10.76 -0.50
C GLY A 88 -18.51 10.27 0.17
N ARG A 89 -18.04 9.07 -0.20
CA ARG A 89 -16.74 8.54 0.26
C ARG A 89 -15.68 8.80 -0.79
N PRO A 90 -14.42 9.07 -0.37
CA PRO A 90 -13.32 9.24 -1.30
C PRO A 90 -13.15 8.03 -2.25
N PHE A 91 -12.91 8.29 -3.54
CA PHE A 91 -12.70 7.23 -4.53
C PHE A 91 -11.52 6.33 -4.17
N ALA A 92 -10.48 6.89 -3.54
CA ALA A 92 -9.35 6.13 -3.01
C ALA A 92 -9.81 5.00 -2.06
N SER A 93 -10.83 5.23 -1.22
CA SER A 93 -11.37 4.20 -0.33
C SER A 93 -11.98 3.02 -1.10
N PHE A 94 -12.62 3.28 -2.22
CA PHE A 94 -13.13 2.23 -3.11
C PHE A 94 -11.99 1.42 -3.74
N VAL A 95 -10.97 2.09 -4.28
CA VAL A 95 -9.80 1.46 -4.90
C VAL A 95 -9.05 0.61 -3.90
N PHE A 96 -8.72 1.14 -2.72
CA PHE A 96 -7.96 0.41 -1.71
C PHE A 96 -8.79 -0.65 -0.98
N GLY A 97 -10.11 -0.53 -0.97
CA GLY A 97 -11.00 -1.63 -0.57
C GLY A 97 -10.81 -2.85 -1.47
N ILE A 98 -10.79 -2.66 -2.80
CA ILE A 98 -10.51 -3.75 -3.76
C ILE A 98 -9.07 -4.26 -3.60
N ALA A 99 -8.09 -3.35 -3.50
CA ALA A 99 -6.68 -3.69 -3.37
C ALA A 99 -6.40 -4.53 -2.11
N SER A 100 -6.98 -4.17 -0.97
CA SER A 100 -6.78 -4.92 0.28
C SER A 100 -7.30 -6.36 0.20
N HIS A 101 -8.42 -6.58 -0.47
CA HIS A 101 -8.95 -7.93 -0.71
C HIS A 101 -8.02 -8.75 -1.61
N LYS A 102 -7.58 -8.19 -2.74
CA LYS A 102 -6.68 -8.87 -3.68
C LYS A 102 -5.33 -9.22 -3.04
N VAL A 103 -4.74 -8.30 -2.31
CA VAL A 103 -3.50 -8.53 -1.56
C VAL A 103 -3.70 -9.61 -0.49
N ALA A 104 -4.80 -9.59 0.26
CA ALA A 104 -5.09 -10.63 1.25
C ALA A 104 -5.26 -12.00 0.59
N ASP A 105 -5.87 -12.09 -0.60
CA ASP A 105 -5.99 -13.32 -1.37
C ASP A 105 -4.62 -13.83 -1.83
N ALA A 106 -3.75 -12.95 -2.36
CA ALA A 106 -2.41 -13.29 -2.77
C ALA A 106 -1.56 -13.81 -1.60
N VAL A 107 -1.61 -13.16 -0.44
CA VAL A 107 -0.92 -13.60 0.79
C VAL A 107 -1.43 -14.98 1.22
N ARG A 108 -2.74 -15.22 1.21
CA ARG A 108 -3.31 -16.54 1.54
C ARG A 108 -2.90 -17.62 0.55
N HIS A 109 -2.82 -17.27 -0.73
CA HIS A 109 -2.38 -18.20 -1.77
C HIS A 109 -0.91 -18.59 -1.58
N ALA A 110 -0.04 -17.61 -1.41
CA ALA A 110 1.38 -17.83 -1.14
C ALA A 110 1.61 -18.69 0.12
N ALA A 111 0.85 -18.42 1.20
CA ALA A 111 0.94 -19.21 2.43
C ALA A 111 0.51 -20.68 2.25
N LYS A 112 -0.41 -20.98 1.31
CA LYS A 112 -0.82 -22.35 1.00
C LYS A 112 0.21 -23.09 0.13
N LEU A 113 0.94 -22.37 -0.72
CA LEU A 113 1.97 -22.93 -1.59
C LEU A 113 3.32 -23.10 -0.86
N ALA A 114 3.53 -22.39 0.23
CA ALA A 114 4.71 -22.52 1.09
C ALA A 114 4.68 -23.86 1.85
N VAL A 115 4.84 -24.97 1.14
CA VAL A 115 5.36 -26.22 1.70
C VAL A 115 6.85 -25.97 1.97
N PRO A 116 7.42 -26.39 3.13
CA PRO A 116 8.83 -26.13 3.44
C PRO A 116 9.73 -26.93 2.52
N THR A 117 10.09 -26.37 1.39
CA THR A 117 11.22 -26.78 0.56
C THR A 117 12.31 -25.76 0.83
N GLY A 118 13.34 -26.20 1.56
CA GLY A 118 14.53 -25.39 1.76
C GLY A 118 15.28 -25.24 0.45
N ASP A 119 15.11 -24.13 -0.19
CA ASP A 119 16.03 -23.46 -1.10
C ASP A 119 15.30 -22.24 -1.65
N LEU A 120 15.82 -21.06 -1.31
CA LEU A 120 15.38 -19.80 -1.88
C LEU A 120 16.16 -19.59 -3.19
N PRO A 121 15.51 -19.51 -4.36
CA PRO A 121 16.17 -19.02 -5.56
C PRO A 121 16.31 -17.50 -5.51
N ASP A 122 17.53 -17.02 -5.74
CA ASP A 122 17.81 -15.61 -6.02
C ASP A 122 17.17 -15.22 -7.36
N GLY A 123 16.19 -14.34 -7.33
CA GLY A 123 15.55 -13.80 -8.52
C GLY A 123 16.32 -12.56 -9.06
N PRO A 124 16.30 -12.31 -10.38
CA PRO A 124 17.09 -11.28 -11.02
C PRO A 124 16.63 -9.87 -10.70
N ASP A 125 17.61 -9.07 -10.45
CA ASP A 125 17.69 -7.69 -10.03
C ASP A 125 17.31 -6.72 -11.15
N TYR A 126 16.39 -5.77 -10.88
CA TYR A 126 16.16 -4.61 -11.73
C TYR A 126 16.83 -3.41 -11.07
N GLN A 127 17.96 -2.95 -11.65
CA GLN A 127 18.90 -2.05 -11.01
C GLN A 127 18.77 -0.58 -11.40
N PRO A 128 18.86 0.31 -10.43
CA PRO A 128 19.49 1.62 -10.45
C PRO A 128 20.92 1.51 -9.88
N GLY A 129 21.78 2.53 -10.05
CA GLY A 129 23.21 2.47 -9.79
C GLY A 129 23.72 1.96 -8.42
N PRO A 130 24.94 1.36 -8.35
CA PRO A 130 25.26 0.34 -7.31
C PRO A 130 25.38 0.84 -5.87
N GLU A 131 25.79 2.06 -5.60
CA GLU A 131 26.11 2.47 -4.20
C GLU A 131 24.94 3.16 -3.48
N GLU A 132 24.23 4.09 -4.10
CA GLU A 132 23.04 4.73 -3.51
C GLU A 132 21.88 3.74 -3.34
N MET A 133 21.84 2.73 -4.19
CA MET A 133 20.85 1.66 -4.16
C MET A 133 21.09 0.63 -3.09
N ALA A 134 22.34 0.29 -2.79
CA ALA A 134 22.66 -0.65 -1.73
C ALA A 134 22.21 -0.09 -0.37
N VAL A 135 22.40 1.21 -0.12
CA VAL A 135 21.97 1.85 1.13
C VAL A 135 20.44 1.96 1.19
N ALA A 136 19.80 2.43 0.11
CA ALA A 136 18.33 2.53 0.05
C ALA A 136 17.64 1.16 0.10
N SER A 137 18.27 0.11 -0.47
CA SER A 137 17.79 -1.27 -0.37
C SER A 137 17.87 -1.79 1.05
N LEU A 138 19.00 -1.57 1.74
CA LEU A 138 19.19 -2.01 3.13
C LEU A 138 18.22 -1.31 4.09
N GLU A 139 18.03 0.00 3.94
CA GLU A 139 17.04 0.74 4.74
C GLU A 139 15.60 0.29 4.47
N ALA A 140 15.26 -0.01 3.21
CA ALA A 140 13.95 -0.55 2.85
C ALA A 140 13.72 -1.96 3.41
N GLU A 141 14.75 -2.81 3.43
CA GLU A 141 14.70 -4.15 4.03
C GLU A 141 14.54 -4.07 5.55
N GLN A 142 15.26 -3.18 6.21
CA GLN A 142 15.13 -2.94 7.65
C GLN A 142 13.73 -2.42 8.00
N ALA A 143 13.20 -1.46 7.22
CA ALA A 143 11.85 -0.95 7.41
C ALA A 143 10.79 -2.05 7.22
N ARG A 144 10.97 -2.94 6.23
CA ARG A 144 10.09 -4.10 6.02
C ARG A 144 10.15 -5.07 7.19
N ALA A 145 11.35 -5.43 7.65
CA ALA A 145 11.53 -6.33 8.79
C ALA A 145 10.85 -5.80 10.06
N LEU A 146 10.86 -4.49 10.28
CA LEU A 146 10.13 -3.85 11.37
C LEU A 146 8.61 -3.90 11.17
N LEU A 147 8.13 -3.64 9.94
CA LEU A 147 6.70 -3.74 9.62
C LEU A 147 6.20 -5.18 9.77
N ASP A 148 7.02 -6.18 9.48
CA ASP A 148 6.66 -7.60 9.59
C ASP A 148 6.44 -8.06 11.03
N GLN A 149 7.00 -7.35 12.01
CA GLN A 149 6.75 -7.59 13.42
C GLN A 149 5.41 -7.00 13.92
N LEU A 150 4.71 -6.24 13.08
CA LEU A 150 3.41 -5.68 13.42
C LEU A 150 2.28 -6.66 13.08
N PRO A 151 1.20 -6.67 13.89
CA PRO A 151 -0.06 -7.28 13.49
C PRO A 151 -0.53 -6.75 12.13
N GLY A 152 -1.07 -7.64 11.27
CA GLY A 152 -1.41 -7.32 9.88
C GLY A 152 -2.25 -6.05 9.71
N HIS A 153 -3.27 -5.85 10.57
CA HIS A 153 -4.14 -4.66 10.52
C HIS A 153 -3.42 -3.34 10.85
N LEU A 154 -2.36 -3.36 11.70
CA LEU A 154 -1.56 -2.18 12.00
C LEU A 154 -0.55 -1.90 10.89
N ARG A 155 -0.02 -2.95 10.26
CA ARG A 155 0.80 -2.85 9.05
C ARG A 155 -0.01 -2.19 7.92
N ASP A 156 -1.24 -2.68 7.66
CA ASP A 156 -2.14 -2.11 6.66
C ASP A 156 -2.41 -0.62 6.91
N LEU A 157 -2.70 -0.27 8.16
CA LEU A 157 -2.92 1.11 8.54
C LEU A 157 -1.73 2.00 8.19
N LEU A 158 -0.51 1.58 8.54
CA LEU A 158 0.68 2.37 8.25
C LEU A 158 0.96 2.47 6.75
N ILE A 159 0.81 1.39 6.01
CA ILE A 159 1.03 1.40 4.55
C ILE A 159 0.03 2.33 3.86
N LEU A 160 -1.25 2.24 4.20
CA LEU A 160 -2.27 3.14 3.65
C LEU A 160 -2.00 4.60 3.99
N ARG A 161 -1.57 4.89 5.24
CA ARG A 161 -1.29 6.25 5.71
C ARG A 161 0.02 6.83 5.17
N MET A 162 1.09 6.05 5.18
CA MET A 162 2.46 6.54 4.97
C MET A 162 2.95 6.30 3.54
N VAL A 163 2.61 5.15 2.95
CA VAL A 163 3.07 4.77 1.60
C VAL A 163 2.06 5.20 0.54
N SER A 164 0.77 4.94 0.79
CA SER A 164 -0.30 5.27 -0.17
C SER A 164 -0.83 6.70 0.01
N GLY A 165 -0.48 7.39 1.10
CA GLY A 165 -0.81 8.78 1.34
C GLY A 165 -2.29 9.05 1.68
N LEU A 166 -3.07 8.02 2.07
CA LEU A 166 -4.46 8.19 2.42
C LEU A 166 -4.63 9.07 3.67
N SER A 167 -5.69 9.84 3.71
CA SER A 167 -6.13 10.55 4.92
C SER A 167 -6.59 9.57 6.01
N ALA A 168 -6.72 10.05 7.25
CA ALA A 168 -7.25 9.21 8.32
C ALA A 168 -8.70 8.77 8.07
N GLU A 169 -9.49 9.58 7.37
CA GLU A 169 -10.86 9.26 6.98
C GLU A 169 -10.89 8.18 5.89
N GLU A 170 -10.10 8.34 4.82
CA GLU A 170 -9.98 7.35 3.76
C GLU A 170 -9.49 6.00 4.28
N THR A 171 -8.44 6.01 5.12
CA THR A 171 -7.92 4.80 5.76
C THR A 171 -8.99 4.16 6.65
N GLY A 172 -9.72 4.96 7.41
CA GLY A 172 -10.83 4.49 8.23
C GLY A 172 -11.92 3.81 7.39
N ASN A 173 -12.27 4.38 6.25
CA ASN A 173 -13.24 3.78 5.32
C ASN A 173 -12.75 2.44 4.75
N VAL A 174 -11.45 2.28 4.49
CA VAL A 174 -10.87 1.00 4.03
C VAL A 174 -10.86 -0.05 5.14
N LEU A 175 -10.47 0.34 6.36
CA LEU A 175 -10.25 -0.59 7.48
C LEU A 175 -11.47 -0.76 8.40
N GLY A 176 -12.59 -0.10 8.14
CA GLY A 176 -13.77 -0.13 8.99
C GLY A 176 -13.57 0.59 10.34
N MET A 177 -12.74 1.63 10.38
CA MET A 177 -12.37 2.39 11.58
C MET A 177 -12.83 3.84 11.50
N SER A 178 -13.05 4.49 12.66
CA SER A 178 -13.23 5.95 12.66
C SER A 178 -11.89 6.67 12.39
N ALA A 179 -11.94 7.86 11.81
CA ALA A 179 -10.74 8.68 11.58
C ALA A 179 -9.96 8.99 12.87
N GLY A 180 -10.66 9.12 14.00
CA GLY A 180 -10.05 9.28 15.33
C GLY A 180 -9.28 8.03 15.76
N ALA A 181 -9.89 6.84 15.58
CA ALA A 181 -9.25 5.56 15.89
C ALA A 181 -8.00 5.34 15.03
N VAL A 182 -8.05 5.69 13.72
CA VAL A 182 -6.89 5.63 12.82
C VAL A 182 -5.73 6.48 13.33
N ARG A 183 -5.99 7.75 13.73
CA ARG A 183 -4.94 8.63 14.26
C ARG A 183 -4.29 8.07 15.53
N VAL A 184 -5.09 7.57 16.45
CA VAL A 184 -4.59 6.98 17.72
C VAL A 184 -3.79 5.71 17.41
N ALA A 185 -4.32 4.81 16.57
CA ALA A 185 -3.63 3.59 16.18
C ALA A 185 -2.30 3.90 15.46
N GLN A 186 -2.29 4.85 14.51
CA GLN A 186 -1.08 5.30 13.84
C GLN A 186 -0.02 5.79 14.82
N HIS A 187 -0.40 6.66 15.76
CA HIS A 187 0.53 7.20 16.75
C HIS A 187 1.16 6.09 17.61
N ARG A 188 0.32 5.17 18.13
CA ARG A 188 0.78 4.05 18.97
C ARG A 188 1.68 3.09 18.17
N THR A 189 1.31 2.79 16.93
CA THR A 189 2.08 1.89 16.09
C THR A 189 3.44 2.47 15.71
N LEU A 190 3.51 3.77 15.41
CA LEU A 190 4.78 4.45 15.17
C LEU A 190 5.68 4.51 16.42
N ALA A 191 5.10 4.71 17.61
CA ALA A 191 5.85 4.63 18.86
C ALA A 191 6.42 3.23 19.07
N ARG A 192 5.63 2.18 18.83
CA ARG A 192 6.08 0.78 18.89
C ARG A 192 7.22 0.49 17.90
N LEU A 193 7.11 0.96 16.65
CA LEU A 193 8.17 0.77 15.67
C LEU A 193 9.47 1.46 16.07
N ARG A 194 9.39 2.66 16.67
CA ARG A 194 10.59 3.36 17.18
C ARG A 194 11.26 2.58 18.31
N ALA A 195 10.49 2.03 19.23
CA ALA A 195 11.03 1.19 20.31
C ALA A 195 11.69 -0.07 19.77
N LEU A 196 11.05 -0.77 18.80
CA LEU A 196 11.64 -1.93 18.12
C LEU A 196 12.93 -1.58 17.38
N ALA A 197 12.98 -0.44 16.70
CA ALA A 197 14.17 0.04 16.00
C ALA A 197 15.32 0.42 16.97
N ALA A 198 14.99 0.86 18.18
CA ALA A 198 15.96 1.14 19.25
C ALA A 198 16.45 -0.13 19.97
N GLY A 199 15.93 -1.31 19.65
CA GLY A 199 16.26 -2.56 20.34
C GLY A 199 15.62 -2.69 21.73
N GLU A 200 14.63 -1.86 22.06
CA GLU A 200 13.91 -1.95 23.31
C GLU A 200 12.90 -3.10 23.26
N GLN A 201 13.05 -4.08 24.14
CA GLN A 201 12.03 -5.13 24.30
C GLN A 201 10.77 -4.49 24.93
N ILE A 202 9.71 -4.49 24.15
CA ILE A 202 8.39 -4.05 24.64
C ILE A 202 7.78 -5.24 25.39
N ALA A 203 7.68 -5.09 26.70
CA ALA A 203 6.99 -6.05 27.57
C ALA A 203 5.46 -6.01 27.32
#